data_626ed9bd6ddd36489e2ec764e3f9b1cb
#
_entry.id   626ed9bd6ddd36489e2ec764e3f9b1cb
#
_cell.length_a   1.000
_cell.length_b   1.000
_cell.length_c   1.000
_cell.angle_alpha   90.00
_cell.angle_beta   90.00
_cell.angle_gamma   90.00
#
_symmetry.space_group_name_H-M   'P 1'
#
loop_
_entity.id
_entity.type
_entity.pdbx_description
1 polymer ?
#
loop_
_entity_poly.entity_id
_entity_poly.type
_entity_poly.pdbx_seq_one_letter_code
_entity_poly.pdbx_strand_id
1 'polypeptide(L)'
;MAKKVKISDLVLRDAHQSLHATRMTTADMLPICEKLDKVGYFSLEGWGGATFDSCIRFLNEDPWDRLRSLKKALPNTPIMMLLRGQNLLGYRHYADDVVDKFVEAAAKNGVDVFRIFDALNDPRNLARATAAAKKTGKHVQLTISYATTPVHTLKAYADLAKAYADTGADSICIKDMAGLLKPFDAYELVKSIKSKVDIPVQVHTHATTGMSVATLTEAAKAGADVLDTVISSMSMGTSHSPTETLVEILQGTDMDTGLDIKLLLEIANYFRDVRKNYAKFESSFLGADTRILVSQVPGGMLSNLESQLKEQGAADKIDEVLKEIPIVQKDCGYIPLVTPTSQIVGTQAVFNVLFGRYNKLTAETKDLLVGKYGKPTTECNPELVKKALAELKMDAAITHRPADDIANEFDKLEKEAIENGAQNSVEDILTYAMFPKVAPKFFKERANGPVKFTASPAASASAGKGGSYVVSVNGTDYNVVSGPSGETMSVNVNGVAYNVAFKAPGSAPSAAPAAASTSSVTLAAPVAGTLLKHVVPNGSEVTSGQTVMLIESMKMELEVKATANGPVHFAVQPGSQISAGQPLATIGGSGTVPAAAP
;
A
#
# COMPACT_ATOMS: atom_id res chain seq x y z
N MET A 1 -23.68 31.70 14.86
CA MET A 1 -22.22 31.73 15.06
C MET A 1 -21.59 31.09 13.83
N ALA A 2 -20.60 31.73 13.23
CA ALA A 2 -19.83 31.13 12.13
C ALA A 2 -19.22 29.81 12.61
N LYS A 3 -19.30 28.76 11.80
CA LYS A 3 -18.86 27.42 12.15
C LYS A 3 -17.40 27.28 11.76
N LYS A 4 -16.49 27.39 12.74
CA LYS A 4 -15.07 27.20 12.53
C LYS A 4 -14.77 25.85 11.88
N VAL A 5 -13.92 25.84 10.85
CA VAL A 5 -13.39 24.61 10.26
C VAL A 5 -12.32 24.02 11.18
N LYS A 6 -12.38 22.71 11.39
CA LYS A 6 -11.37 21.98 12.17
C LYS A 6 -10.35 21.33 11.23
N ILE A 7 -9.16 21.08 11.75
CA ILE A 7 -8.08 20.41 11.03
C ILE A 7 -7.78 19.06 11.68
N SER A 8 -7.61 18.02 10.85
CA SER A 8 -6.91 16.79 11.22
C SER A 8 -5.56 16.75 10.52
N ASP A 9 -4.47 16.53 11.26
CA ASP A 9 -3.15 16.42 10.65
C ASP A 9 -2.74 14.95 10.50
N LEU A 10 -2.13 14.62 9.37
CA LEU A 10 -1.84 13.24 8.96
C LEU A 10 -0.34 12.90 9.06
N VAL A 11 0.45 13.76 9.70
CA VAL A 11 1.92 13.65 9.72
C VAL A 11 2.44 12.35 10.35
N LEU A 12 1.70 11.81 11.34
CA LEU A 12 2.12 10.60 12.05
C LEU A 12 1.75 9.29 11.34
N ARG A 13 1.00 9.34 10.22
CA ARG A 13 0.63 8.14 9.45
C ARG A 13 0.70 8.36 7.93
N ASP A 14 -0.29 9.03 7.31
CA ASP A 14 -0.47 9.04 5.85
C ASP A 14 0.64 9.80 5.13
N ALA A 15 1.15 10.87 5.72
CA ALA A 15 2.23 11.66 5.13
C ALA A 15 3.50 10.82 4.91
N HIS A 16 4.00 10.15 5.96
CA HIS A 16 5.21 9.34 5.82
C HIS A 16 4.96 8.00 5.12
N GLN A 17 3.71 7.52 5.09
CA GLN A 17 3.34 6.41 4.22
C GLN A 17 3.50 6.80 2.75
N SER A 18 3.05 7.99 2.39
CA SER A 18 3.03 8.49 1.02
C SER A 18 4.41 8.95 0.52
N LEU A 19 5.22 9.54 1.41
CA LEU A 19 6.52 10.12 1.05
C LEU A 19 7.70 9.18 1.29
N HIS A 20 7.67 8.40 2.38
CA HIS A 20 8.82 7.64 2.89
C HIS A 20 8.53 6.15 3.03
N ALA A 21 7.65 5.61 2.21
CA ALA A 21 7.28 4.20 2.21
C ALA A 21 6.97 3.64 3.63
N THR A 22 6.36 4.48 4.49
CA THR A 22 5.97 4.15 5.88
C THR A 22 7.19 3.88 6.81
N ARG A 23 8.34 4.50 6.57
CA ARG A 23 9.58 4.20 7.32
C ARG A 23 9.83 5.08 8.55
N MET A 24 8.99 6.09 8.84
CA MET A 24 9.20 6.94 10.03
C MET A 24 9.08 6.11 11.31
N THR A 25 10.10 6.21 12.18
CA THR A 25 10.18 5.48 13.43
C THR A 25 9.40 6.17 14.55
N THR A 26 8.98 5.41 15.56
CA THR A 26 8.34 5.96 16.75
C THR A 26 9.27 6.95 17.47
N ALA A 27 10.58 6.67 17.48
CA ALA A 27 11.59 7.53 18.10
C ALA A 27 11.65 8.92 17.45
N ASP A 28 11.38 9.05 16.15
CA ASP A 28 11.34 10.32 15.43
C ASP A 28 9.98 11.04 15.55
N MET A 29 8.93 10.35 16.01
CA MET A 29 7.61 10.96 16.25
C MET A 29 7.46 11.55 17.65
N LEU A 30 7.91 10.82 18.67
CA LEU A 30 7.65 11.17 20.07
C LEU A 30 8.16 12.54 20.52
N PRO A 31 9.36 13.02 20.11
CA PRO A 31 9.90 14.28 20.63
C PRO A 31 9.05 15.51 20.30
N ILE A 32 8.24 15.47 19.24
CA ILE A 32 7.39 16.59 18.81
C ILE A 32 5.94 16.49 19.32
N CYS A 33 5.57 15.35 19.89
CA CYS A 33 4.17 15.09 20.27
C CYS A 33 3.62 16.10 21.27
N GLU A 34 4.43 16.60 22.22
CA GLU A 34 3.98 17.62 23.17
C GLU A 34 3.51 18.92 22.46
N LYS A 35 4.18 19.30 21.36
CA LYS A 35 3.78 20.45 20.55
C LYS A 35 2.56 20.13 19.70
N LEU A 36 2.51 18.96 19.07
CA LEU A 36 1.34 18.48 18.32
C LEU A 36 0.08 18.45 19.18
N ASP A 37 0.21 18.03 20.44
CA ASP A 37 -0.92 17.95 21.38
C ASP A 37 -1.49 19.32 21.80
N LYS A 38 -0.69 20.39 21.68
CA LYS A 38 -1.09 21.77 21.99
C LYS A 38 -1.74 22.53 20.84
N VAL A 39 -1.68 22.01 19.61
CA VAL A 39 -2.19 22.70 18.41
C VAL A 39 -3.72 22.86 18.46
N GLY A 40 -4.42 21.88 18.99
CA GLY A 40 -5.89 21.87 19.00
C GLY A 40 -6.49 21.21 17.76
N TYR A 41 -5.80 20.25 17.16
CA TYR A 41 -6.32 19.44 16.07
C TYR A 41 -7.60 18.69 16.44
N PHE A 42 -8.47 18.46 15.47
CA PHE A 42 -9.62 17.57 15.64
C PHE A 42 -9.16 16.14 15.94
N SER A 43 -8.14 15.69 15.21
CA SER A 43 -7.47 14.42 15.44
C SER A 43 -6.09 14.42 14.77
N LEU A 44 -5.21 13.51 15.24
CA LEU A 44 -3.97 13.13 14.56
C LEU A 44 -4.10 11.72 14.02
N GLU A 45 -3.92 11.53 12.72
CA GLU A 45 -3.90 10.19 12.15
C GLU A 45 -2.55 9.54 12.45
N GLY A 46 -2.54 8.55 13.36
CA GLY A 46 -1.31 7.95 13.88
C GLY A 46 -1.15 6.46 13.62
N TRP A 47 -2.21 5.77 13.13
CA TRP A 47 -2.18 4.32 13.00
C TRP A 47 -3.02 3.78 11.84
N GLY A 48 -2.69 2.56 11.37
CA GLY A 48 -3.38 1.90 10.25
C GLY A 48 -2.57 0.74 9.67
N GLY A 49 -3.08 0.11 8.61
CA GLY A 49 -2.55 -1.14 8.07
C GLY A 49 -1.10 -1.07 7.60
N ALA A 50 -0.75 -0.07 6.80
CA ALA A 50 0.61 0.08 6.29
C ALA A 50 1.61 0.41 7.40
N THR A 51 1.19 1.20 8.41
CA THR A 51 2.00 1.49 9.60
C THR A 51 2.28 0.22 10.38
N PHE A 52 1.25 -0.57 10.65
CA PHE A 52 1.37 -1.84 11.36
C PHE A 52 2.34 -2.80 10.64
N ASP A 53 2.12 -3.03 9.34
CA ASP A 53 2.99 -3.88 8.52
C ASP A 53 4.44 -3.37 8.50
N SER A 54 4.64 -2.05 8.34
CA SER A 54 5.97 -1.46 8.33
C SER A 54 6.70 -1.63 9.67
N CYS A 55 5.99 -1.48 10.79
CA CYS A 55 6.56 -1.69 12.12
C CYS A 55 7.20 -3.08 12.24
N ILE A 56 6.46 -4.14 11.92
CA ILE A 56 6.93 -5.51 12.09
C ILE A 56 7.87 -5.99 10.97
N ARG A 57 7.72 -5.48 9.75
CA ARG A 57 8.47 -5.93 8.57
C ARG A 57 9.82 -5.24 8.41
N PHE A 58 9.89 -3.94 8.73
CA PHE A 58 11.03 -3.11 8.38
C PHE A 58 11.65 -2.35 9.53
N LEU A 59 10.85 -2.01 10.56
CA LEU A 59 11.30 -1.15 11.65
C LEU A 59 11.68 -1.93 12.91
N ASN A 60 11.32 -3.20 12.98
CA ASN A 60 11.43 -4.02 14.17
C ASN A 60 10.83 -3.34 15.41
N GLU A 61 9.69 -2.65 15.21
CA GLU A 61 8.90 -1.99 16.25
C GLU A 61 7.60 -2.77 16.52
N ASP A 62 7.19 -2.83 17.78
CA ASP A 62 5.87 -3.33 18.13
C ASP A 62 4.83 -2.27 17.76
N PRO A 63 3.87 -2.55 16.84
CA PRO A 63 2.87 -1.58 16.42
C PRO A 63 1.91 -1.18 17.53
N TRP A 64 1.65 -2.06 18.50
CA TRP A 64 0.81 -1.76 19.66
C TRP A 64 1.53 -0.87 20.66
N ASP A 65 2.84 -1.07 20.88
CA ASP A 65 3.68 -0.19 21.70
C ASP A 65 3.80 1.20 21.07
N ARG A 66 3.89 1.29 19.74
CA ARG A 66 3.83 2.58 19.03
C ARG A 66 2.52 3.31 19.37
N LEU A 67 1.38 2.64 19.23
CA LEU A 67 0.07 3.24 19.51
C LEU A 67 -0.02 3.71 20.96
N ARG A 68 0.37 2.88 21.92
CA ARG A 68 0.38 3.23 23.36
C ARG A 68 1.30 4.42 23.65
N SER A 69 2.48 4.44 23.03
CA SER A 69 3.46 5.52 23.19
C SER A 69 2.93 6.84 22.64
N LEU A 70 2.33 6.83 21.46
CA LEU A 70 1.68 8.00 20.88
C LEU A 70 0.53 8.49 21.75
N LYS A 71 -0.34 7.59 22.22
CA LYS A 71 -1.46 7.97 23.08
C LYS A 71 -1.01 8.57 24.42
N LYS A 72 0.06 8.05 25.00
CA LYS A 72 0.67 8.62 26.21
C LYS A 72 1.23 10.03 25.96
N ALA A 73 1.82 10.26 24.78
CA ALA A 73 2.43 11.55 24.43
C ALA A 73 1.41 12.58 23.90
N LEU A 74 0.19 12.14 23.54
CA LEU A 74 -0.92 12.94 22.99
C LEU A 74 -2.18 12.78 23.87
N PRO A 75 -2.15 13.23 25.14
CA PRO A 75 -3.28 13.02 26.06
C PRO A 75 -4.56 13.80 25.66
N ASN A 76 -4.41 14.97 25.02
CA ASN A 76 -5.53 15.85 24.69
C ASN A 76 -6.02 15.69 23.25
N THR A 77 -5.17 15.25 22.34
CA THR A 77 -5.51 15.13 20.91
C THR A 77 -5.96 13.70 20.59
N PRO A 78 -7.15 13.51 20.00
CA PRO A 78 -7.63 12.19 19.59
C PRO A 78 -6.71 11.55 18.54
N ILE A 79 -6.39 10.27 18.72
CA ILE A 79 -5.65 9.47 17.75
C ILE A 79 -6.63 8.80 16.81
N MET A 80 -6.49 9.06 15.51
CA MET A 80 -7.25 8.43 14.44
C MET A 80 -6.49 7.24 13.86
N MET A 81 -7.21 6.16 13.56
CA MET A 81 -6.70 5.06 12.74
C MET A 81 -7.51 4.91 11.46
N LEU A 82 -6.84 4.50 10.39
CA LEU A 82 -7.49 4.04 9.16
C LEU A 82 -7.73 2.53 9.23
N LEU A 83 -9.01 2.11 9.15
CA LEU A 83 -9.47 0.73 9.26
C LEU A 83 -10.22 0.29 8.00
N ARG A 84 -9.84 -0.84 7.41
CA ARG A 84 -10.46 -1.36 6.17
C ARG A 84 -11.66 -2.26 6.46
N GLY A 85 -12.70 -1.75 7.15
CA GLY A 85 -13.91 -2.53 7.42
C GLY A 85 -13.63 -3.99 7.78
N GLN A 86 -14.24 -4.93 7.04
CA GLN A 86 -14.07 -6.37 7.28
C GLN A 86 -12.64 -6.90 6.98
N ASN A 87 -11.84 -6.16 6.23
CA ASN A 87 -10.43 -6.52 5.96
C ASN A 87 -9.48 -6.10 7.08
N LEU A 88 -9.92 -5.32 8.07
CA LEU A 88 -9.09 -4.78 9.15
C LEU A 88 -7.84 -4.08 8.61
N LEU A 89 -6.66 -4.71 8.74
CA LEU A 89 -5.39 -4.23 8.21
C LEU A 89 -4.89 -5.06 7.02
N GLY A 90 -5.58 -6.19 6.72
CA GLY A 90 -5.18 -7.17 5.71
C GLY A 90 -5.78 -6.94 4.32
N TYR A 91 -5.65 -7.95 3.49
CA TYR A 91 -6.11 -7.97 2.09
C TYR A 91 -7.26 -8.97 1.85
N ARG A 92 -7.70 -9.68 2.88
CA ARG A 92 -8.86 -10.58 2.88
C ARG A 92 -9.91 -10.13 3.89
N HIS A 93 -11.11 -10.65 3.79
CA HIS A 93 -12.09 -10.55 4.88
C HIS A 93 -11.67 -11.45 6.04
N TYR A 94 -11.90 -10.99 7.26
CA TYR A 94 -11.73 -11.75 8.50
C TYR A 94 -13.10 -12.13 9.06
N ALA A 95 -13.14 -13.18 9.89
CA ALA A 95 -14.33 -13.55 10.62
C ALA A 95 -14.75 -12.44 11.61
N ASP A 96 -16.02 -12.40 11.96
CA ASP A 96 -16.58 -11.36 12.81
C ASP A 96 -15.97 -11.32 14.22
N ASP A 97 -15.58 -12.47 14.78
CA ASP A 97 -14.92 -12.56 16.08
C ASP A 97 -13.53 -11.90 16.06
N VAL A 98 -12.78 -12.03 14.97
CA VAL A 98 -11.48 -11.34 14.77
C VAL A 98 -11.68 -9.84 14.66
N VAL A 99 -12.71 -9.39 13.92
CA VAL A 99 -13.04 -7.96 13.78
C VAL A 99 -13.35 -7.35 15.15
N ASP A 100 -14.19 -8.01 15.94
CA ASP A 100 -14.54 -7.53 17.28
C ASP A 100 -13.31 -7.41 18.19
N LYS A 101 -12.49 -8.46 18.25
CA LYS A 101 -11.25 -8.49 19.06
C LYS A 101 -10.26 -7.43 18.63
N PHE A 102 -10.10 -7.22 17.32
CA PHE A 102 -9.19 -6.20 16.81
C PHE A 102 -9.63 -4.77 17.19
N VAL A 103 -10.90 -4.45 16.98
CA VAL A 103 -11.44 -3.11 17.28
C VAL A 103 -11.39 -2.84 18.78
N GLU A 104 -11.75 -3.82 19.62
CA GLU A 104 -11.65 -3.71 21.08
C GLU A 104 -10.20 -3.46 21.53
N ALA A 105 -9.24 -4.25 21.02
CA ALA A 105 -7.83 -4.09 21.33
C ALA A 105 -7.29 -2.72 20.86
N ALA A 106 -7.66 -2.27 19.65
CA ALA A 106 -7.25 -0.98 19.14
C ALA A 106 -7.76 0.19 20.00
N ALA A 107 -9.03 0.16 20.40
CA ALA A 107 -9.62 1.15 21.28
C ALA A 107 -8.93 1.18 22.66
N LYS A 108 -8.68 0.00 23.26
CA LYS A 108 -7.98 -0.16 24.54
C LYS A 108 -6.54 0.38 24.48
N ASN A 109 -5.86 0.19 23.37
CA ASN A 109 -4.46 0.62 23.19
C ASN A 109 -4.32 2.08 22.78
N GLY A 110 -5.41 2.83 22.50
CA GLY A 110 -5.34 4.29 22.37
C GLY A 110 -5.98 4.89 21.12
N VAL A 111 -6.65 4.12 20.27
CA VAL A 111 -7.44 4.68 19.17
C VAL A 111 -8.68 5.39 19.71
N ASP A 112 -8.88 6.63 19.29
CA ASP A 112 -10.03 7.45 19.66
C ASP A 112 -11.02 7.65 18.50
N VAL A 113 -10.53 7.62 17.26
CA VAL A 113 -11.33 7.78 16.03
C VAL A 113 -11.06 6.62 15.07
N PHE A 114 -12.08 5.83 14.83
CA PHE A 114 -12.05 4.77 13.82
C PHE A 114 -12.54 5.32 12.50
N ARG A 115 -11.61 5.62 11.57
CA ARG A 115 -11.90 5.95 10.18
C ARG A 115 -12.04 4.65 9.39
N ILE A 116 -13.28 4.20 9.19
CA ILE A 116 -13.59 2.91 8.60
C ILE A 116 -13.99 3.11 7.14
N PHE A 117 -13.34 2.37 6.23
CA PHE A 117 -13.67 2.39 4.82
C PHE A 117 -13.79 0.98 4.23
N ASP A 118 -14.50 0.86 3.13
CA ASP A 118 -14.51 -0.30 2.26
C ASP A 118 -14.07 0.09 0.85
N ALA A 119 -13.28 -0.77 0.21
CA ALA A 119 -12.74 -0.48 -1.11
C ALA A 119 -13.81 -0.46 -2.21
N LEU A 120 -14.94 -1.15 -2.01
CA LEU A 120 -16.07 -1.17 -2.93
C LEU A 120 -17.17 -0.16 -2.55
N ASN A 121 -17.01 0.53 -1.42
CA ASN A 121 -18.08 1.32 -0.78
C ASN A 121 -19.32 0.48 -0.42
N ASP A 122 -19.14 -0.81 -0.15
CA ASP A 122 -20.23 -1.70 0.26
C ASP A 122 -20.56 -1.54 1.75
N PRO A 123 -21.73 -1.00 2.15
CA PRO A 123 -22.07 -0.78 3.56
C PRO A 123 -22.05 -2.07 4.40
N ARG A 124 -22.29 -3.23 3.79
CA ARG A 124 -22.30 -4.53 4.48
C ARG A 124 -20.93 -4.89 5.03
N ASN A 125 -19.85 -4.51 4.31
CA ASN A 125 -18.46 -4.73 4.74
C ASN A 125 -18.04 -3.82 5.90
N LEU A 126 -18.77 -2.72 6.14
CA LEU A 126 -18.52 -1.79 7.25
C LEU A 126 -19.28 -2.16 8.53
N ALA A 127 -20.37 -2.89 8.39
CA ALA A 127 -21.36 -3.09 9.47
C ALA A 127 -20.75 -3.66 10.75
N ARG A 128 -19.92 -4.71 10.65
CA ARG A 128 -19.34 -5.34 11.84
C ARG A 128 -18.34 -4.44 12.56
N ALA A 129 -17.39 -3.85 11.81
CA ALA A 129 -16.41 -2.93 12.39
C ALA A 129 -17.07 -1.69 12.99
N THR A 130 -18.13 -1.16 12.36
CA THR A 130 -18.94 -0.06 12.89
C THR A 130 -19.57 -0.44 14.21
N ALA A 131 -20.25 -1.57 14.28
CA ALA A 131 -20.89 -2.05 15.51
C ALA A 131 -19.90 -2.30 16.64
N ALA A 132 -18.74 -2.89 16.33
CA ALA A 132 -17.67 -3.12 17.28
C ALA A 132 -17.09 -1.79 17.81
N ALA A 133 -16.80 -0.83 16.93
CA ALA A 133 -16.27 0.48 17.32
C ALA A 133 -17.28 1.28 18.19
N LYS A 134 -18.57 1.26 17.85
CA LYS A 134 -19.62 1.89 18.67
C LYS A 134 -19.67 1.31 20.08
N LYS A 135 -19.49 0.00 20.25
CA LYS A 135 -19.46 -0.64 21.59
C LYS A 135 -18.32 -0.13 22.47
N THR A 136 -17.21 0.33 21.87
CA THR A 136 -16.07 0.89 22.61
C THR A 136 -16.31 2.33 23.09
N GLY A 137 -17.38 2.98 22.64
CA GLY A 137 -17.67 4.39 22.92
C GLY A 137 -16.75 5.38 22.16
N LYS A 138 -15.96 4.90 21.21
CA LYS A 138 -15.06 5.72 20.40
C LYS A 138 -15.78 6.31 19.21
N HIS A 139 -15.20 7.38 18.62
CA HIS A 139 -15.76 8.06 17.45
C HIS A 139 -15.67 7.17 16.21
N VAL A 140 -16.78 6.99 15.53
CA VAL A 140 -16.89 6.18 14.29
C VAL A 140 -17.09 7.10 13.11
N GLN A 141 -16.10 7.15 12.24
CA GLN A 141 -16.14 7.88 10.98
C GLN A 141 -16.25 6.90 9.83
N LEU A 142 -17.35 6.91 9.08
CA LEU A 142 -17.49 6.12 7.87
C LEU A 142 -17.02 6.89 6.65
N THR A 143 -16.31 6.20 5.78
CA THR A 143 -15.51 6.84 4.74
C THR A 143 -15.97 6.40 3.35
N ILE A 144 -16.24 7.38 2.51
CA ILE A 144 -16.55 7.22 1.09
C ILE A 144 -15.23 7.19 0.33
N SER A 145 -14.91 6.08 -0.31
CA SER A 145 -13.82 5.97 -1.27
C SER A 145 -14.21 6.70 -2.56
N TYR A 146 -13.59 7.86 -2.81
CA TYR A 146 -13.93 8.70 -3.96
C TYR A 146 -13.29 8.19 -5.25
N ALA A 147 -14.04 8.23 -6.34
CA ALA A 147 -13.59 7.91 -7.69
C ALA A 147 -14.35 8.77 -8.71
N THR A 148 -13.75 9.03 -9.87
CA THR A 148 -14.36 9.77 -10.99
C THR A 148 -14.68 8.81 -12.12
N THR A 149 -15.89 8.26 -12.12
CA THR A 149 -16.37 7.36 -13.18
C THR A 149 -17.81 7.77 -13.57
N PRO A 150 -18.35 7.31 -14.70
CA PRO A 150 -19.70 7.68 -15.12
C PRO A 150 -20.80 7.34 -14.09
N VAL A 151 -20.55 6.41 -13.17
CA VAL A 151 -21.53 5.94 -12.18
C VAL A 151 -21.38 6.60 -10.81
N HIS A 152 -20.23 7.19 -10.53
CA HIS A 152 -19.94 7.89 -9.28
C HIS A 152 -20.42 9.35 -9.37
N THR A 153 -21.75 9.53 -9.26
CA THR A 153 -22.40 10.84 -9.34
C THR A 153 -22.53 11.50 -7.96
N LEU A 154 -22.73 12.83 -7.93
CA LEU A 154 -22.99 13.56 -6.67
C LEU A 154 -24.16 12.95 -5.90
N LYS A 155 -25.24 12.57 -6.63
CA LYS A 155 -26.40 11.91 -6.01
C LYS A 155 -26.02 10.56 -5.40
N ALA A 156 -25.26 9.72 -6.10
CA ALA A 156 -24.85 8.42 -5.60
C ALA A 156 -24.03 8.55 -4.31
N TYR A 157 -23.09 9.50 -4.26
CA TYR A 157 -22.30 9.76 -3.05
C TYR A 157 -23.13 10.32 -1.90
N ALA A 158 -24.08 11.20 -2.18
CA ALA A 158 -24.96 11.74 -1.14
C ALA A 158 -25.92 10.67 -0.60
N ASP A 159 -26.40 9.76 -1.43
CA ASP A 159 -27.20 8.59 -1.00
C ASP A 159 -26.37 7.62 -0.16
N LEU A 160 -25.12 7.37 -0.54
CA LEU A 160 -24.18 6.55 0.24
C LEU A 160 -23.87 7.19 1.59
N ALA A 161 -23.61 8.50 1.63
CA ALA A 161 -23.38 9.23 2.89
C ALA A 161 -24.59 9.10 3.83
N LYS A 162 -25.82 9.20 3.29
CA LYS A 162 -27.04 8.98 4.07
C LYS A 162 -27.12 7.56 4.61
N ALA A 163 -26.85 6.56 3.76
CA ALA A 163 -26.82 5.16 4.20
C ALA A 163 -25.78 4.92 5.32
N TYR A 164 -24.63 5.56 5.24
CA TYR A 164 -23.60 5.49 6.29
C TYR A 164 -24.04 6.19 7.58
N ALA A 165 -24.64 7.38 7.48
CA ALA A 165 -25.18 8.09 8.64
C ALA A 165 -26.25 7.26 9.36
N ASP A 166 -27.11 6.56 8.61
CA ASP A 166 -28.20 5.74 9.15
C ASP A 166 -27.68 4.51 9.92
N THR A 167 -26.42 4.09 9.74
CA THR A 167 -25.79 3.05 10.56
C THR A 167 -25.34 3.57 11.94
N GLY A 168 -25.49 4.87 12.22
CA GLY A 168 -25.08 5.51 13.47
C GLY A 168 -23.63 6.01 13.46
N ALA A 169 -23.06 6.31 12.29
CA ALA A 169 -21.77 6.97 12.19
C ALA A 169 -21.79 8.35 12.88
N ASP A 170 -20.69 8.71 13.51
CA ASP A 170 -20.54 10.02 14.18
C ASP A 170 -20.06 11.11 13.20
N SER A 171 -19.45 10.72 12.08
CA SER A 171 -19.09 11.61 10.97
C SER A 171 -18.88 10.84 9.67
N ILE A 172 -18.90 11.56 8.53
CA ILE A 172 -18.60 11.03 7.20
C ILE A 172 -17.27 11.63 6.70
N CYS A 173 -16.42 10.80 6.08
CA CYS A 173 -15.23 11.28 5.38
C CYS A 173 -15.36 11.04 3.88
N ILE A 174 -15.10 12.07 3.07
CA ILE A 174 -14.85 11.93 1.62
C ILE A 174 -13.36 11.70 1.46
N LYS A 175 -12.95 10.53 0.95
CA LYS A 175 -11.53 10.15 0.83
C LYS A 175 -11.11 10.02 -0.61
N ASP A 176 -10.40 11.03 -1.08
CA ASP A 176 -9.82 11.11 -2.42
C ASP A 176 -8.34 10.71 -2.40
N MET A 177 -8.08 9.45 -2.67
CA MET A 177 -6.74 8.83 -2.61
C MET A 177 -5.82 9.24 -3.74
N ALA A 178 -6.37 9.70 -4.86
CA ALA A 178 -5.60 10.01 -6.06
C ALA A 178 -5.52 11.52 -6.35
N GLY A 179 -6.18 12.36 -5.53
CA GLY A 179 -6.24 13.80 -5.75
C GLY A 179 -7.07 14.18 -6.98
N LEU A 180 -8.16 13.44 -7.25
CA LEU A 180 -9.03 13.62 -8.43
C LEU A 180 -10.20 14.56 -8.17
N LEU A 181 -10.52 14.83 -6.91
CA LEU A 181 -11.64 15.68 -6.53
C LEU A 181 -11.34 17.13 -6.91
N LYS A 182 -12.02 17.59 -7.97
CA LYS A 182 -11.86 18.96 -8.45
C LYS A 182 -12.45 19.96 -7.45
N PRO A 183 -11.91 21.20 -7.37
CA PRO A 183 -12.39 22.20 -6.41
C PRO A 183 -13.90 22.45 -6.47
N PHE A 184 -14.44 22.68 -7.67
CA PHE A 184 -15.87 22.96 -7.82
C PHE A 184 -16.74 21.73 -7.57
N ASP A 185 -16.24 20.53 -7.93
CA ASP A 185 -16.94 19.26 -7.62
C ASP A 185 -16.94 19.01 -6.11
N ALA A 186 -15.88 19.39 -5.39
CA ALA A 186 -15.82 19.31 -3.93
C ALA A 186 -16.87 20.17 -3.25
N TYR A 187 -17.04 21.40 -3.74
CA TYR A 187 -18.10 22.31 -3.26
C TYR A 187 -19.49 21.67 -3.40
N GLU A 188 -19.83 21.21 -4.60
CA GLU A 188 -21.14 20.62 -4.89
C GLU A 188 -21.34 19.29 -4.13
N LEU A 189 -20.30 18.46 -4.02
CA LEU A 189 -20.36 17.18 -3.31
C LEU A 189 -20.61 17.37 -1.81
N VAL A 190 -19.84 18.25 -1.16
CA VAL A 190 -20.03 18.55 0.27
C VAL A 190 -21.43 19.10 0.51
N LYS A 191 -21.87 20.05 -0.32
CA LYS A 191 -23.21 20.62 -0.24
C LYS A 191 -24.32 19.58 -0.40
N SER A 192 -24.18 18.68 -1.38
CA SER A 192 -25.11 17.59 -1.61
C SER A 192 -25.18 16.63 -0.43
N ILE A 193 -24.04 16.24 0.15
CA ILE A 193 -23.99 15.39 1.35
C ILE A 193 -24.62 16.09 2.54
N LYS A 194 -24.22 17.34 2.83
CA LYS A 194 -24.77 18.13 3.95
C LYS A 194 -26.27 18.37 3.85
N SER A 195 -26.85 18.32 2.65
CA SER A 195 -28.32 18.39 2.49
C SER A 195 -29.05 17.12 2.93
N LYS A 196 -28.34 16.00 3.12
CA LYS A 196 -28.91 14.69 3.49
C LYS A 196 -28.52 14.19 4.88
N VAL A 197 -27.43 14.73 5.47
CA VAL A 197 -26.91 14.30 6.76
C VAL A 197 -26.64 15.49 7.66
N ASP A 198 -26.98 15.35 8.95
CA ASP A 198 -26.74 16.38 9.98
C ASP A 198 -25.41 16.16 10.74
N ILE A 199 -24.71 15.04 10.49
CA ILE A 199 -23.43 14.75 11.12
C ILE A 199 -22.26 15.45 10.41
N PRO A 200 -21.11 15.65 11.07
CA PRO A 200 -19.92 16.29 10.48
C PRO A 200 -19.44 15.60 9.22
N VAL A 201 -18.99 16.42 8.24
CA VAL A 201 -18.36 15.97 7.00
C VAL A 201 -16.90 16.38 7.00
N GLN A 202 -16.02 15.42 6.81
CA GLN A 202 -14.58 15.60 6.69
C GLN A 202 -14.13 15.37 5.25
N VAL A 203 -13.18 16.15 4.77
CA VAL A 203 -12.65 16.01 3.40
C VAL A 203 -11.16 15.71 3.46
N HIS A 204 -10.78 14.61 2.81
CA HIS A 204 -9.43 14.12 2.66
C HIS A 204 -9.10 14.05 1.17
N THR A 205 -8.03 14.70 0.74
CA THR A 205 -7.53 14.60 -0.64
C THR A 205 -6.02 14.63 -0.70
N HIS A 206 -5.43 13.79 -1.55
CA HIS A 206 -4.00 13.80 -1.82
C HIS A 206 -3.63 14.96 -2.75
N ALA A 207 -2.39 15.44 -2.65
CA ALA A 207 -1.88 16.57 -3.43
C ALA A 207 -1.32 16.16 -4.81
N THR A 208 -1.45 14.90 -5.20
CA THR A 208 -0.73 14.30 -6.34
C THR A 208 -1.01 15.00 -7.67
N THR A 209 -2.24 15.51 -7.87
CA THR A 209 -2.60 16.26 -9.10
C THR A 209 -2.35 17.76 -9.00
N GLY A 210 -1.98 18.27 -7.82
CA GLY A 210 -1.77 19.70 -7.55
C GLY A 210 -3.03 20.48 -7.16
N MET A 211 -4.23 19.89 -7.18
CA MET A 211 -5.49 20.59 -6.93
C MET A 211 -5.87 20.72 -5.45
N SER A 212 -5.26 19.94 -4.56
CA SER A 212 -5.76 19.67 -3.21
C SER A 212 -6.02 20.90 -2.34
N VAL A 213 -5.17 21.93 -2.39
CA VAL A 213 -5.37 23.17 -1.61
C VAL A 213 -6.66 23.87 -2.05
N ALA A 214 -6.86 24.01 -3.36
CA ALA A 214 -8.07 24.61 -3.90
C ALA A 214 -9.31 23.76 -3.59
N THR A 215 -9.18 22.43 -3.69
CA THR A 215 -10.24 21.47 -3.36
C THR A 215 -10.69 21.61 -1.91
N LEU A 216 -9.75 21.65 -0.95
CA LEU A 216 -10.06 21.80 0.47
C LEU A 216 -10.65 23.19 0.79
N THR A 217 -10.19 24.24 0.10
CA THR A 217 -10.74 25.60 0.25
C THR A 217 -12.21 25.64 -0.20
N GLU A 218 -12.54 25.06 -1.35
CA GLU A 218 -13.92 25.01 -1.84
C GLU A 218 -14.80 24.07 -0.98
N ALA A 219 -14.25 22.97 -0.46
CA ALA A 219 -14.95 22.12 0.49
C ALA A 219 -15.31 22.87 1.80
N ALA A 220 -14.39 23.68 2.32
CA ALA A 220 -14.65 24.54 3.49
C ALA A 220 -15.80 25.51 3.23
N LYS A 221 -15.79 26.21 2.10
CA LYS A 221 -16.85 27.13 1.69
C LYS A 221 -18.22 26.43 1.57
N ALA A 222 -18.22 25.16 1.16
CA ALA A 222 -19.45 24.36 1.06
C ALA A 222 -19.97 23.87 2.40
N GLY A 223 -19.22 24.06 3.50
CA GLY A 223 -19.59 23.69 4.86
C GLY A 223 -19.00 22.37 5.34
N ALA A 224 -17.87 21.92 4.79
CA ALA A 224 -17.08 20.85 5.38
C ALA A 224 -16.69 21.23 6.81
N ASP A 225 -16.81 20.29 7.73
CA ASP A 225 -16.58 20.53 9.16
C ASP A 225 -15.11 20.32 9.54
N VAL A 226 -14.43 19.41 8.84
CA VAL A 226 -13.02 19.03 9.11
C VAL A 226 -12.29 18.86 7.78
N LEU A 227 -11.04 19.36 7.71
CA LEU A 227 -10.15 19.16 6.58
C LEU A 227 -8.94 18.33 7.01
N ASP A 228 -8.54 17.38 6.16
CA ASP A 228 -7.29 16.64 6.31
C ASP A 228 -6.15 17.42 5.66
N THR A 229 -5.13 17.70 6.44
CA THR A 229 -3.92 18.39 5.99
C THR A 229 -2.69 17.71 6.57
N VAL A 230 -1.53 18.22 6.26
CA VAL A 230 -0.27 17.77 6.87
C VAL A 230 0.69 18.94 7.03
N ILE A 231 1.47 18.93 8.10
CA ILE A 231 2.49 19.96 8.33
C ILE A 231 3.37 20.14 7.08
N SER A 232 3.68 21.39 6.72
CA SER A 232 4.21 21.76 5.40
C SER A 232 5.47 21.00 4.97
N SER A 233 6.37 20.70 5.90
CA SER A 233 7.61 19.94 5.62
C SER A 233 7.36 18.48 5.18
N MET A 234 6.15 17.96 5.41
CA MET A 234 5.72 16.61 5.03
C MET A 234 4.55 16.63 4.03
N SER A 235 4.35 17.76 3.35
CA SER A 235 3.22 17.98 2.43
C SER A 235 3.61 17.85 0.96
N MET A 236 2.59 17.95 0.09
CA MET A 236 2.65 17.98 -1.36
C MET A 236 3.13 16.67 -2.02
N GLY A 237 3.26 16.66 -3.33
CA GLY A 237 3.55 15.45 -4.10
C GLY A 237 2.49 14.38 -3.86
N THR A 238 2.91 13.18 -3.45
CA THR A 238 2.01 12.06 -3.12
C THR A 238 1.34 12.20 -1.74
N SER A 239 1.72 13.19 -0.93
CA SER A 239 1.13 13.50 0.38
C SER A 239 -0.10 14.41 0.26
N HIS A 240 -0.28 15.34 1.17
CA HIS A 240 -1.49 16.17 1.31
C HIS A 240 -1.18 17.67 1.27
N SER A 241 -2.21 18.51 1.37
CA SER A 241 -2.08 19.97 1.45
C SER A 241 -1.39 20.41 2.74
N PRO A 242 -0.55 21.47 2.67
CA PRO A 242 0.09 22.00 3.87
C PRO A 242 -0.93 22.58 4.86
N THR A 243 -0.82 22.17 6.13
CA THR A 243 -1.68 22.67 7.22
C THR A 243 -1.59 24.20 7.34
N GLU A 244 -0.37 24.73 7.38
CA GLU A 244 -0.11 26.17 7.54
C GLU A 244 -0.74 26.98 6.42
N THR A 245 -0.70 26.47 5.19
CA THR A 245 -1.31 27.14 4.02
C THR A 245 -2.81 27.24 4.15
N LEU A 246 -3.50 26.15 4.56
CA LEU A 246 -4.95 26.15 4.75
C LEU A 246 -5.35 27.04 5.93
N VAL A 247 -4.59 27.03 7.03
CA VAL A 247 -4.82 27.91 8.19
C VAL A 247 -4.76 29.36 7.75
N GLU A 248 -3.74 29.75 6.98
CA GLU A 248 -3.58 31.14 6.49
C GLU A 248 -4.68 31.54 5.50
N ILE A 249 -5.08 30.64 4.58
CA ILE A 249 -6.19 30.91 3.61
C ILE A 249 -7.51 31.18 4.35
N LEU A 250 -7.77 30.47 5.45
CA LEU A 250 -9.02 30.56 6.19
C LEU A 250 -9.01 31.64 7.27
N GLN A 251 -7.84 32.17 7.62
CA GLN A 251 -7.67 33.18 8.67
C GLN A 251 -8.49 34.45 8.38
N GLY A 252 -9.17 34.95 9.41
CA GLY A 252 -10.00 36.15 9.30
C GLY A 252 -11.31 35.98 8.55
N THR A 253 -11.62 34.76 8.09
CA THR A 253 -12.92 34.41 7.51
C THR A 253 -13.85 33.81 8.57
N ASP A 254 -15.10 33.55 8.23
CA ASP A 254 -16.04 32.82 9.08
C ASP A 254 -15.68 31.34 9.27
N MET A 255 -14.73 30.83 8.48
CA MET A 255 -14.18 29.46 8.55
C MET A 255 -12.86 29.39 9.31
N ASP A 256 -12.38 30.50 9.89
CA ASP A 256 -11.08 30.58 10.59
C ASP A 256 -10.90 29.42 11.58
N THR A 257 -9.80 28.68 11.42
CA THR A 257 -9.49 27.51 12.26
C THR A 257 -9.11 27.89 13.69
N GLY A 258 -8.54 29.09 13.88
CA GLY A 258 -8.01 29.58 15.16
C GLY A 258 -6.71 28.89 15.60
N LEU A 259 -6.02 28.14 14.71
CA LEU A 259 -4.75 27.49 15.04
C LEU A 259 -3.59 28.49 15.03
N ASP A 260 -2.62 28.28 15.94
CA ASP A 260 -1.43 29.14 16.04
C ASP A 260 -0.41 28.78 14.96
N ILE A 261 -0.26 29.67 13.97
CA ILE A 261 0.69 29.51 12.86
C ILE A 261 2.15 29.40 13.34
N LYS A 262 2.52 30.07 14.44
CA LYS A 262 3.89 30.01 14.97
C LYS A 262 4.21 28.64 15.52
N LEU A 263 3.28 28.04 16.26
CA LEU A 263 3.41 26.67 16.75
C LEU A 263 3.50 25.66 15.60
N LEU A 264 2.70 25.85 14.55
CA LEU A 264 2.76 25.01 13.33
C LEU A 264 4.12 25.10 12.64
N LEU A 265 4.70 26.30 12.52
CA LEU A 265 6.03 26.49 11.94
C LEU A 265 7.15 25.83 12.77
N GLU A 266 7.05 25.83 14.10
CA GLU A 266 7.99 25.09 14.95
C GLU A 266 7.93 23.58 14.70
N ILE A 267 6.72 23.03 14.56
CA ILE A 267 6.49 21.62 14.22
C ILE A 267 7.04 21.31 12.81
N ALA A 268 6.80 22.20 11.84
CA ALA A 268 7.32 22.06 10.49
C ALA A 268 8.85 22.04 10.46
N ASN A 269 9.52 22.88 11.25
CA ASN A 269 10.97 22.88 11.35
C ASN A 269 11.51 21.56 11.88
N TYR A 270 10.87 20.98 12.90
CA TYR A 270 11.24 19.66 13.41
C TYR A 270 11.16 18.58 12.32
N PHE A 271 10.03 18.48 11.64
CA PHE A 271 9.85 17.44 10.60
C PHE A 271 10.71 17.70 9.36
N ARG A 272 11.11 18.96 9.07
CA ARG A 272 12.07 19.26 8.00
C ARG A 272 13.43 18.60 8.26
N ASP A 273 13.85 18.54 9.52
CA ASP A 273 15.10 17.88 9.89
C ASP A 273 14.93 16.36 9.94
N VAL A 274 13.84 15.86 10.52
CA VAL A 274 13.52 14.43 10.55
C VAL A 274 13.44 13.85 9.12
N ARG A 275 12.83 14.57 8.18
CA ARG A 275 12.68 14.15 6.78
C ARG A 275 14.01 13.77 6.12
N LYS A 276 15.10 14.42 6.48
CA LYS A 276 16.45 14.13 5.95
C LYS A 276 16.91 12.70 6.24
N ASN A 277 16.49 12.11 7.36
CA ASN A 277 16.82 10.74 7.73
C ASN A 277 16.19 9.70 6.77
N TYR A 278 15.14 10.09 6.05
CA TYR A 278 14.32 9.23 5.21
C TYR A 278 14.48 9.51 3.71
N ALA A 279 15.41 10.38 3.30
CA ALA A 279 15.59 10.80 1.91
C ALA A 279 15.76 9.63 0.93
N LYS A 280 16.39 8.52 1.35
CA LYS A 280 16.56 7.31 0.53
C LYS A 280 15.26 6.57 0.22
N PHE A 281 14.17 6.87 0.92
CA PHE A 281 12.87 6.28 0.72
C PHE A 281 11.90 7.22 0.00
N GLU A 282 12.32 8.46 -0.28
CA GLU A 282 11.48 9.42 -0.98
C GLU A 282 11.14 8.94 -2.38
N SER A 283 9.86 9.14 -2.74
CA SER A 283 9.40 8.92 -4.10
C SER A 283 10.05 9.93 -5.06
N SER A 284 10.27 9.53 -6.31
CA SER A 284 10.69 10.43 -7.39
C SER A 284 9.60 11.48 -7.74
N PHE A 285 8.37 11.30 -7.27
CA PHE A 285 7.24 12.20 -7.50
C PHE A 285 7.22 13.36 -6.50
N LEU A 286 8.05 14.36 -6.72
CA LEU A 286 8.20 15.51 -5.80
C LEU A 286 7.17 16.63 -6.06
N GLY A 287 6.50 16.63 -7.20
CA GLY A 287 5.53 17.65 -7.62
C GLY A 287 4.18 17.06 -8.01
N ALA A 288 3.41 17.82 -8.78
CA ALA A 288 2.16 17.32 -9.35
C ALA A 288 2.42 16.35 -10.51
N ASP A 289 1.70 15.22 -10.53
CA ASP A 289 1.70 14.27 -11.64
C ASP A 289 0.32 14.24 -12.30
N THR A 290 0.19 14.91 -13.44
CA THR A 290 -1.08 15.03 -14.15
C THR A 290 -1.48 13.79 -14.96
N ARG A 291 -0.59 12.78 -15.11
CA ARG A 291 -0.95 11.47 -15.69
C ARG A 291 -2.07 10.80 -14.89
N ILE A 292 -2.14 11.07 -13.59
CA ILE A 292 -3.16 10.56 -12.66
C ILE A 292 -4.57 11.05 -13.03
N LEU A 293 -4.71 12.21 -13.66
CA LEU A 293 -6.01 12.72 -14.12
C LEU A 293 -6.67 11.78 -15.16
N VAL A 294 -5.87 11.00 -15.88
CA VAL A 294 -6.34 10.04 -16.89
C VAL A 294 -6.37 8.61 -16.31
N SER A 295 -5.29 8.17 -15.69
CA SER A 295 -5.16 6.81 -15.16
C SER A 295 -5.95 6.57 -13.89
N GLN A 296 -6.27 7.61 -13.12
CA GLN A 296 -6.93 7.59 -11.81
C GLN A 296 -6.17 6.77 -10.73
N VAL A 297 -4.90 6.46 -10.97
CA VAL A 297 -4.07 5.63 -10.11
C VAL A 297 -3.51 6.46 -8.96
N PRO A 298 -3.69 6.06 -7.69
CA PRO A 298 -3.05 6.74 -6.57
C PRO A 298 -1.52 6.78 -6.70
N GLY A 299 -0.89 7.90 -6.32
CA GLY A 299 0.55 8.12 -6.51
C GLY A 299 1.45 7.03 -5.92
N GLY A 300 1.11 6.52 -4.73
CA GLY A 300 1.83 5.39 -4.13
C GLY A 300 1.72 4.08 -4.92
N MET A 301 0.61 3.87 -5.62
CA MET A 301 0.45 2.72 -6.52
C MET A 301 1.28 2.90 -7.80
N LEU A 302 1.32 4.11 -8.37
CA LEU A 302 2.11 4.39 -9.57
C LEU A 302 3.59 4.08 -9.34
N SER A 303 4.16 4.53 -8.22
CA SER A 303 5.55 4.21 -7.83
C SER A 303 5.79 2.71 -7.71
N ASN A 304 4.83 1.98 -7.14
CA ASN A 304 4.92 0.52 -7.05
C ASN A 304 4.88 -0.14 -8.43
N LEU A 305 3.98 0.30 -9.33
CA LEU A 305 3.87 -0.23 -10.69
C LEU A 305 5.16 -0.01 -11.49
N GLU A 306 5.75 1.18 -11.40
CA GLU A 306 7.03 1.49 -12.05
C GLU A 306 8.15 0.55 -11.56
N SER A 307 8.27 0.37 -10.25
CA SER A 307 9.25 -0.54 -9.66
C SER A 307 9.04 -1.99 -10.13
N GLN A 308 7.80 -2.45 -10.10
CA GLN A 308 7.42 -3.80 -10.50
C GLN A 308 7.67 -4.06 -11.99
N LEU A 309 7.30 -3.13 -12.88
CA LEU A 309 7.58 -3.25 -14.30
C LEU A 309 9.07 -3.23 -14.58
N LYS A 310 9.84 -2.43 -13.83
CA LYS A 310 11.31 -2.41 -13.93
C LYS A 310 11.92 -3.75 -13.51
N GLU A 311 11.44 -4.35 -12.43
CA GLU A 311 11.86 -5.70 -11.99
C GLU A 311 11.53 -6.78 -13.03
N GLN A 312 10.43 -6.60 -13.78
CA GLN A 312 10.01 -7.49 -14.87
C GLN A 312 10.75 -7.22 -16.20
N GLY A 313 11.65 -6.23 -16.26
CA GLY A 313 12.30 -5.82 -17.51
C GLY A 313 11.36 -5.17 -18.52
N ALA A 314 10.21 -4.65 -18.07
CA ALA A 314 9.14 -4.08 -18.88
C ALA A 314 8.83 -2.62 -18.48
N ALA A 315 9.84 -1.87 -18.06
CA ALA A 315 9.68 -0.48 -17.63
C ALA A 315 9.10 0.44 -18.72
N ASP A 316 9.35 0.12 -19.98
CA ASP A 316 8.81 0.79 -21.17
C ASP A 316 7.29 0.62 -21.33
N LYS A 317 6.68 -0.35 -20.65
CA LYS A 317 5.24 -0.67 -20.74
C LYS A 317 4.35 0.15 -19.80
N ILE A 318 4.91 1.04 -19.00
CA ILE A 318 4.13 1.79 -17.98
C ILE A 318 2.95 2.55 -18.61
N ASP A 319 3.13 3.21 -19.74
CA ASP A 319 2.07 3.97 -20.40
C ASP A 319 0.95 3.08 -20.95
N GLU A 320 1.28 1.85 -21.40
CA GLU A 320 0.29 0.87 -21.83
C GLU A 320 -0.53 0.38 -20.62
N VAL A 321 0.14 0.11 -19.51
CA VAL A 321 -0.52 -0.31 -18.26
C VAL A 321 -1.45 0.79 -17.73
N LEU A 322 -1.00 2.06 -17.75
CA LEU A 322 -1.84 3.18 -17.31
C LEU A 322 -3.10 3.36 -18.16
N LYS A 323 -3.04 3.04 -19.46
CA LYS A 323 -4.23 3.03 -20.34
C LYS A 323 -5.14 1.82 -20.11
N GLU A 324 -4.58 0.70 -19.66
CA GLU A 324 -5.33 -0.53 -19.40
C GLU A 324 -6.11 -0.48 -18.07
N ILE A 325 -5.60 0.24 -17.07
CA ILE A 325 -6.21 0.36 -15.74
C ILE A 325 -7.68 0.80 -15.77
N PRO A 326 -8.08 1.89 -16.47
CA PRO A 326 -9.49 2.29 -16.55
C PRO A 326 -10.39 1.23 -17.20
N ILE A 327 -9.84 0.41 -18.11
CA ILE A 327 -10.59 -0.68 -18.77
C ILE A 327 -10.87 -1.79 -17.75
N VAL A 328 -9.84 -2.23 -17.03
CA VAL A 328 -9.99 -3.24 -15.96
C VAL A 328 -10.92 -2.73 -14.86
N GLN A 329 -10.81 -1.46 -14.46
CA GLN A 329 -11.69 -0.83 -13.47
C GLN A 329 -13.16 -0.89 -13.92
N LYS A 330 -13.44 -0.55 -15.18
CA LYS A 330 -14.79 -0.65 -15.77
C LYS A 330 -15.29 -2.10 -15.74
N ASP A 331 -14.47 -3.03 -16.21
CA ASP A 331 -14.84 -4.45 -16.32
C ASP A 331 -15.06 -5.11 -14.94
N CYS A 332 -14.43 -4.56 -13.89
CA CYS A 332 -14.66 -4.92 -12.48
C CYS A 332 -15.83 -4.17 -11.82
N GLY A 333 -16.69 -3.49 -12.58
CA GLY A 333 -17.87 -2.80 -12.05
C GLY A 333 -17.59 -1.39 -11.51
N TYR A 334 -16.63 -0.66 -12.09
CA TYR A 334 -16.27 0.72 -11.74
C TYR A 334 -15.90 0.90 -10.26
N ILE A 335 -15.17 -0.05 -9.70
CA ILE A 335 -14.73 0.00 -8.30
C ILE A 335 -13.77 1.17 -8.05
N PRO A 336 -13.80 1.83 -6.87
CA PRO A 336 -12.79 2.81 -6.50
C PRO A 336 -11.39 2.18 -6.43
N LEU A 337 -10.36 2.94 -6.81
CA LEU A 337 -8.96 2.48 -6.78
C LEU A 337 -8.30 2.86 -5.45
N VAL A 338 -8.63 2.10 -4.42
CA VAL A 338 -8.04 2.17 -3.07
C VAL A 338 -7.54 0.78 -2.66
N THR A 339 -6.75 0.65 -1.61
CA THR A 339 -6.30 -0.69 -1.16
C THR A 339 -7.48 -1.53 -0.64
N PRO A 340 -7.68 -2.79 -1.09
CA PRO A 340 -6.82 -3.58 -2.00
C PRO A 340 -7.17 -3.46 -3.50
N THR A 341 -8.30 -2.88 -3.88
CA THR A 341 -8.81 -2.87 -5.27
C THR A 341 -7.83 -2.21 -6.26
N SER A 342 -7.12 -1.16 -5.85
CA SER A 342 -6.09 -0.54 -6.68
C SER A 342 -4.99 -1.53 -7.07
N GLN A 343 -4.55 -2.38 -6.15
CA GLN A 343 -3.54 -3.40 -6.44
C GLN A 343 -4.10 -4.50 -7.34
N ILE A 344 -5.33 -4.96 -7.09
CA ILE A 344 -6.01 -5.97 -7.91
C ILE A 344 -6.10 -5.49 -9.36
N VAL A 345 -6.65 -4.29 -9.57
CA VAL A 345 -6.81 -3.69 -10.91
C VAL A 345 -5.45 -3.44 -11.58
N GLY A 346 -4.49 -2.91 -10.83
CA GLY A 346 -3.15 -2.62 -11.37
C GLY A 346 -2.42 -3.89 -11.80
N THR A 347 -2.43 -4.92 -10.95
CA THR A 347 -1.80 -6.21 -11.30
C THR A 347 -2.48 -6.85 -12.49
N GLN A 348 -3.81 -6.85 -12.57
CA GLN A 348 -4.53 -7.37 -13.72
C GLN A 348 -4.21 -6.57 -14.99
N ALA A 349 -4.08 -5.24 -14.92
CA ALA A 349 -3.68 -4.42 -16.05
C ALA A 349 -2.27 -4.76 -16.54
N VAL A 350 -1.31 -4.96 -15.65
CA VAL A 350 0.03 -5.46 -16.00
C VAL A 350 -0.05 -6.81 -16.71
N PHE A 351 -0.84 -7.76 -16.18
CA PHE A 351 -1.05 -9.07 -16.80
C PHE A 351 -1.68 -8.96 -18.19
N ASN A 352 -2.64 -8.07 -18.36
CA ASN A 352 -3.27 -7.82 -19.66
C ASN A 352 -2.26 -7.32 -20.71
N VAL A 353 -1.36 -6.42 -20.31
CA VAL A 353 -0.34 -5.87 -21.19
C VAL A 353 0.75 -6.90 -21.52
N LEU A 354 1.19 -7.70 -20.54
CA LEU A 354 2.28 -8.65 -20.72
C LEU A 354 1.83 -9.95 -21.40
N PHE A 355 0.62 -10.42 -21.14
CA PHE A 355 0.15 -11.75 -21.57
C PHE A 355 -1.07 -11.71 -22.50
N GLY A 356 -1.56 -10.52 -22.84
CA GLY A 356 -2.79 -10.30 -23.59
C GLY A 356 -4.02 -10.20 -22.67
N ARG A 357 -4.94 -9.30 -23.06
CA ARG A 357 -6.10 -8.91 -22.25
C ARG A 357 -6.93 -10.11 -21.82
N TYR A 358 -7.01 -10.32 -20.52
CA TYR A 358 -7.75 -11.39 -19.82
C TYR A 358 -7.41 -12.83 -20.26
N ASN A 359 -6.28 -13.04 -20.93
CA ASN A 359 -5.80 -14.40 -21.17
C ASN A 359 -5.55 -15.13 -19.84
N LYS A 360 -5.05 -14.39 -18.85
CA LYS A 360 -4.88 -14.86 -17.46
C LYS A 360 -5.58 -13.91 -16.50
N LEU A 361 -6.41 -14.44 -15.60
CA LEU A 361 -6.97 -13.72 -14.47
C LEU A 361 -6.13 -14.01 -13.22
N THR A 362 -5.79 -12.96 -12.46
CA THR A 362 -5.15 -13.14 -11.14
C THR A 362 -6.14 -13.77 -10.16
N ALA A 363 -5.66 -14.40 -9.10
CA ALA A 363 -6.51 -15.02 -8.09
C ALA A 363 -7.48 -13.98 -7.48
N GLU A 364 -6.94 -12.81 -7.14
CA GLU A 364 -7.69 -11.72 -6.52
C GLU A 364 -8.69 -11.09 -7.49
N THR A 365 -8.37 -11.00 -8.79
CA THR A 365 -9.34 -10.54 -9.80
C THR A 365 -10.50 -11.53 -9.91
N LYS A 366 -10.23 -12.84 -9.90
CA LYS A 366 -11.29 -13.86 -9.89
C LYS A 366 -12.18 -13.73 -8.66
N ASP A 367 -11.57 -13.59 -7.47
CA ASP A 367 -12.29 -13.44 -6.22
C ASP A 367 -13.13 -12.16 -6.18
N LEU A 368 -12.63 -11.07 -6.76
CA LEU A 368 -13.39 -9.83 -6.91
C LEU A 368 -14.61 -10.03 -7.82
N LEU A 369 -14.41 -10.62 -9.00
CA LEU A 369 -15.46 -10.84 -10.00
C LEU A 369 -16.60 -11.75 -9.48
N VAL A 370 -16.30 -12.68 -8.59
CA VAL A 370 -17.32 -13.58 -7.99
C VAL A 370 -17.90 -13.05 -6.67
N GLY A 371 -17.58 -11.80 -6.28
CA GLY A 371 -18.20 -11.13 -5.14
C GLY A 371 -17.59 -11.43 -3.77
N LYS A 372 -16.43 -12.10 -3.67
CA LYS A 372 -15.77 -12.39 -2.37
C LYS A 372 -15.27 -11.13 -1.64
N TYR A 373 -15.13 -10.00 -2.33
CA TYR A 373 -14.80 -8.70 -1.73
C TYR A 373 -16.03 -7.84 -1.41
N GLY A 374 -17.23 -8.29 -1.79
CA GLY A 374 -18.48 -7.55 -1.63
C GLY A 374 -19.10 -7.13 -2.97
N LYS A 375 -20.06 -6.22 -2.92
CA LYS A 375 -20.81 -5.75 -4.08
C LYS A 375 -20.09 -4.57 -4.74
N PRO A 376 -19.67 -4.67 -6.01
CA PRO A 376 -19.11 -3.54 -6.76
C PRO A 376 -20.17 -2.46 -7.04
N THR A 377 -19.74 -1.29 -7.49
CA THR A 377 -20.63 -0.14 -7.76
C THR A 377 -21.66 -0.46 -8.84
N THR A 378 -21.26 -1.20 -9.88
CA THR A 378 -22.14 -1.73 -10.93
C THR A 378 -21.83 -3.20 -11.17
N GLU A 379 -22.60 -3.85 -12.02
CA GLU A 379 -22.29 -5.22 -12.43
C GLU A 379 -20.94 -5.31 -13.13
N CYS A 380 -20.16 -6.36 -12.79
CA CYS A 380 -18.92 -6.69 -13.48
C CYS A 380 -19.21 -7.20 -14.90
N ASN A 381 -18.19 -7.20 -15.76
CA ASN A 381 -18.27 -7.78 -17.10
C ASN A 381 -18.71 -9.26 -17.02
N PRO A 382 -19.88 -9.63 -17.60
CA PRO A 382 -20.47 -10.96 -17.41
C PRO A 382 -19.61 -12.10 -17.99
N GLU A 383 -18.86 -11.85 -19.05
CA GLU A 383 -17.96 -12.86 -19.62
C GLU A 383 -16.78 -13.15 -18.68
N LEU A 384 -16.27 -12.13 -17.98
CA LEU A 384 -15.21 -12.30 -17.00
C LEU A 384 -15.73 -13.00 -15.74
N VAL A 385 -16.95 -12.68 -15.29
CA VAL A 385 -17.61 -13.38 -14.18
C VAL A 385 -17.78 -14.86 -14.51
N LYS A 386 -18.30 -15.18 -15.70
CA LYS A 386 -18.44 -16.57 -16.18
C LYS A 386 -17.11 -17.31 -16.20
N LYS A 387 -16.05 -16.64 -16.70
CA LYS A 387 -14.69 -17.22 -16.73
C LYS A 387 -14.17 -17.48 -15.31
N ALA A 388 -14.32 -16.50 -14.39
CA ALA A 388 -13.89 -16.62 -13.00
C ALA A 388 -14.62 -17.75 -12.27
N LEU A 389 -15.96 -17.86 -12.42
CA LEU A 389 -16.77 -18.95 -11.86
C LEU A 389 -16.29 -20.31 -12.34
N ALA A 390 -16.05 -20.47 -13.65
CA ALA A 390 -15.54 -21.72 -14.22
C ALA A 390 -14.16 -22.11 -13.66
N GLU A 391 -13.23 -21.14 -13.56
CA GLU A 391 -11.88 -21.38 -13.03
C GLU A 391 -11.89 -21.68 -11.51
N LEU A 392 -12.80 -21.06 -10.75
CA LEU A 392 -12.96 -21.28 -9.31
C LEU A 392 -13.88 -22.47 -8.97
N LYS A 393 -14.51 -23.09 -9.98
CA LYS A 393 -15.49 -24.18 -9.82
C LYS A 393 -16.66 -23.78 -8.90
N MET A 394 -17.17 -22.58 -9.09
CA MET A 394 -18.33 -22.04 -8.38
C MET A 394 -19.55 -22.02 -9.30
N ASP A 395 -20.73 -22.36 -8.76
CA ASP A 395 -21.99 -22.37 -9.49
C ASP A 395 -22.56 -20.96 -9.71
N ALA A 396 -22.33 -20.03 -8.75
CA ALA A 396 -22.83 -18.66 -8.80
C ALA A 396 -21.91 -17.70 -8.02
N ALA A 397 -22.00 -16.41 -8.36
CA ALA A 397 -21.35 -15.35 -7.61
C ALA A 397 -22.02 -15.11 -6.25
N ILE A 398 -21.24 -14.64 -5.26
CA ILE A 398 -21.71 -14.30 -3.93
C ILE A 398 -22.50 -13.00 -4.00
N THR A 399 -23.72 -13.00 -3.50
CA THR A 399 -24.61 -11.83 -3.48
C THR A 399 -24.94 -11.34 -2.07
N HIS A 400 -24.72 -12.19 -1.06
CA HIS A 400 -24.85 -11.86 0.37
C HIS A 400 -23.55 -11.20 0.89
N ARG A 401 -23.46 -10.91 2.17
CA ARG A 401 -22.27 -10.39 2.81
C ARG A 401 -21.18 -11.48 2.83
N PRO A 402 -20.01 -11.29 2.19
CA PRO A 402 -19.03 -12.37 2.06
C PRO A 402 -18.49 -12.91 3.38
N ALA A 403 -18.45 -12.07 4.43
CA ALA A 403 -17.98 -12.49 5.75
C ALA A 403 -18.92 -13.49 6.45
N ASP A 404 -20.16 -13.60 6.02
CA ASP A 404 -21.11 -14.57 6.58
C ASP A 404 -20.73 -16.02 6.23
N ASP A 405 -19.91 -16.22 5.19
CA ASP A 405 -19.35 -17.52 4.82
C ASP A 405 -18.10 -17.89 5.63
N ILE A 406 -17.59 -16.99 6.47
CA ILE A 406 -16.37 -17.19 7.26
C ILE A 406 -16.76 -17.58 8.68
N ALA A 407 -16.50 -18.83 9.06
CA ALA A 407 -16.68 -19.29 10.42
C ALA A 407 -15.73 -18.57 11.38
N ASN A 408 -16.09 -18.45 12.67
CA ASN A 408 -15.22 -17.91 13.70
C ASN A 408 -13.84 -18.55 13.66
N GLU A 409 -12.81 -17.73 13.63
CA GLU A 409 -11.42 -18.18 13.42
C GLU A 409 -10.45 -17.76 14.53
N PHE A 410 -10.87 -16.94 15.52
CA PHE A 410 -9.95 -16.41 16.52
C PHE A 410 -9.26 -17.50 17.34
N ASP A 411 -9.99 -18.49 17.84
CA ASP A 411 -9.42 -19.59 18.65
C ASP A 411 -8.41 -20.45 17.86
N LYS A 412 -8.63 -20.61 16.55
CA LYS A 412 -7.69 -21.27 15.65
C LYS A 412 -6.43 -20.43 15.46
N LEU A 413 -6.61 -19.14 15.20
CA LEU A 413 -5.52 -18.18 15.03
C LEU A 413 -4.67 -18.02 16.29
N GLU A 414 -5.28 -18.09 17.48
CA GLU A 414 -4.58 -18.10 18.76
C GLU A 414 -3.60 -19.26 18.86
N LYS A 415 -4.04 -20.48 18.58
CA LYS A 415 -3.19 -21.67 18.59
C LYS A 415 -2.04 -21.55 17.60
N GLU A 416 -2.37 -21.19 16.35
CA GLU A 416 -1.37 -20.99 15.31
C GLU A 416 -0.35 -19.89 15.67
N ALA A 417 -0.80 -18.77 16.26
CA ALA A 417 0.06 -17.68 16.68
C ALA A 417 1.08 -18.12 17.73
N ILE A 418 0.61 -18.84 18.78
CA ILE A 418 1.47 -19.36 19.86
C ILE A 418 2.51 -20.34 19.32
N GLU A 419 2.10 -21.26 18.42
CA GLU A 419 3.01 -22.20 17.75
C GLU A 419 4.08 -21.47 16.92
N ASN A 420 3.77 -20.28 16.43
CA ASN A 420 4.66 -19.44 15.63
C ASN A 420 5.40 -18.35 16.43
N GLY A 421 5.43 -18.46 17.77
CA GLY A 421 6.26 -17.64 18.66
C GLY A 421 5.59 -16.37 19.19
N ALA A 422 4.29 -16.22 19.04
CA ALA A 422 3.51 -15.17 19.71
C ALA A 422 3.50 -15.41 21.24
N GLN A 423 3.49 -14.33 22.01
CA GLN A 423 3.12 -14.40 23.42
C GLN A 423 1.61 -14.63 23.53
N ASN A 424 1.16 -15.15 24.67
CA ASN A 424 -0.28 -15.34 24.93
C ASN A 424 -0.93 -13.98 25.29
N SER A 425 -0.98 -13.07 24.31
CA SER A 425 -1.65 -11.77 24.38
C SER A 425 -2.51 -11.56 23.15
N VAL A 426 -3.62 -10.85 23.32
CA VAL A 426 -4.52 -10.54 22.20
C VAL A 426 -3.80 -9.78 21.10
N GLU A 427 -2.89 -8.89 21.48
CA GLU A 427 -2.10 -8.07 20.56
C GLU A 427 -1.18 -8.93 19.68
N ASP A 428 -0.46 -9.90 20.23
CA ASP A 428 0.40 -10.80 19.46
C ASP A 428 -0.43 -11.74 18.55
N ILE A 429 -1.54 -12.27 19.08
CA ILE A 429 -2.46 -13.12 18.31
C ILE A 429 -3.01 -12.35 17.10
N LEU A 430 -3.46 -11.10 17.30
CA LEU A 430 -3.93 -10.25 16.22
C LEU A 430 -2.82 -9.85 15.25
N THR A 431 -1.59 -9.65 15.74
CA THR A 431 -0.41 -9.40 14.88
C THR A 431 -0.15 -10.57 13.96
N TYR A 432 -0.21 -11.79 14.48
CA TYR A 432 -0.10 -13.01 13.66
C TYR A 432 -1.27 -13.14 12.68
N ALA A 433 -2.51 -12.96 13.16
CA ALA A 433 -3.71 -13.06 12.33
C ALA A 433 -3.66 -12.12 11.10
N MET A 434 -3.18 -10.89 11.31
CA MET A 434 -3.05 -9.90 10.22
C MET A 434 -1.88 -10.19 9.28
N PHE A 435 -0.75 -10.71 9.79
CA PHE A 435 0.50 -10.87 9.04
C PHE A 435 1.20 -12.21 9.32
N PRO A 436 0.58 -13.37 9.04
CA PRO A 436 1.09 -14.69 9.45
C PRO A 436 2.44 -15.05 8.83
N LYS A 437 2.78 -14.46 7.68
CA LYS A 437 4.08 -14.68 7.01
C LYS A 437 5.22 -13.81 7.59
N VAL A 438 4.90 -12.73 8.29
CA VAL A 438 5.87 -11.73 8.78
C VAL A 438 6.02 -11.78 10.29
N ALA A 439 4.92 -11.93 11.02
CA ALA A 439 4.89 -11.91 12.47
C ALA A 439 5.85 -12.91 13.14
N PRO A 440 6.03 -14.16 12.67
CA PRO A 440 6.95 -15.10 13.28
C PRO A 440 8.41 -14.62 13.30
N LYS A 441 8.85 -13.93 12.24
CA LYS A 441 10.17 -13.32 12.20
C LYS A 441 10.27 -12.18 13.20
N PHE A 442 9.27 -11.30 13.21
CA PHE A 442 9.21 -10.18 14.14
C PHE A 442 9.23 -10.65 15.61
N PHE A 443 8.45 -11.66 15.98
CA PHE A 443 8.44 -12.20 17.34
C PHE A 443 9.82 -12.69 17.82
N LYS A 444 10.61 -13.26 16.92
CA LYS A 444 12.00 -13.70 17.21
C LYS A 444 12.97 -12.53 17.32
N GLU A 445 12.78 -11.49 16.51
CA GLU A 445 13.76 -10.41 16.34
C GLU A 445 13.44 -9.16 17.19
N ARG A 446 12.20 -8.99 17.69
CA ARG A 446 11.80 -7.77 18.41
C ARG A 446 12.67 -7.41 19.62
N ALA A 447 13.28 -8.40 20.27
CA ALA A 447 14.22 -8.18 21.38
C ALA A 447 15.48 -7.40 20.96
N ASN A 448 15.83 -7.36 19.66
CA ASN A 448 16.96 -6.61 19.14
C ASN A 448 16.71 -5.09 19.13
N GLY A 449 15.46 -4.67 19.40
CA GLY A 449 15.05 -3.26 19.40
C GLY A 449 14.84 -2.67 18.00
N PRO A 450 14.31 -1.42 17.95
CA PRO A 450 13.95 -0.76 16.70
C PRO A 450 15.15 -0.40 15.82
N VAL A 451 14.90 -0.40 14.50
CA VAL A 451 15.85 0.11 13.51
C VAL A 451 16.00 1.62 13.67
N LYS A 452 17.21 2.14 13.50
CA LYS A 452 17.51 3.59 13.51
C LYS A 452 17.94 4.04 12.11
N PHE A 453 17.35 5.12 11.64
CA PHE A 453 17.77 5.79 10.43
C PHE A 453 18.51 7.09 10.78
N THR A 454 19.62 7.31 10.11
CA THR A 454 20.38 8.58 10.19
C THR A 454 20.48 9.16 8.80
N ALA A 455 20.51 10.49 8.68
CA ALA A 455 20.79 11.11 7.40
C ALA A 455 22.12 10.57 6.88
N SER A 456 22.12 9.99 5.68
CA SER A 456 23.39 9.76 4.99
C SER A 456 24.10 11.10 4.89
N PRO A 457 25.42 11.17 5.18
CA PRO A 457 26.17 12.39 4.89
C PRO A 457 25.83 12.75 3.44
N ALA A 458 25.34 13.97 3.24
CA ALA A 458 25.01 14.46 1.91
C ALA A 458 26.24 14.22 1.04
N ALA A 459 26.11 13.37 0.02
CA ALA A 459 27.09 13.30 -1.03
C ALA A 459 27.13 14.69 -1.63
N SER A 460 28.10 15.48 -1.21
CA SER A 460 28.39 16.76 -1.84
C SER A 460 28.62 16.43 -3.31
N ALA A 461 27.68 16.82 -4.16
CA ALA A 461 27.85 16.77 -5.59
C ALA A 461 28.97 17.73 -5.97
N SER A 462 30.20 17.29 -5.80
CA SER A 462 31.36 17.91 -6.44
C SER A 462 31.50 17.27 -7.81
N ALA A 463 31.00 17.98 -8.81
CA ALA A 463 31.30 17.67 -10.18
C ALA A 463 32.82 17.58 -10.40
N GLY A 464 33.31 16.42 -10.85
CA GLY A 464 34.47 16.31 -11.73
C GLY A 464 35.86 16.62 -11.16
N LYS A 465 36.28 16.01 -10.06
CA LYS A 465 37.72 15.76 -9.82
C LYS A 465 37.86 14.34 -9.28
N GLY A 466 38.75 13.54 -9.91
CA GLY A 466 39.07 12.21 -9.43
C GLY A 466 39.35 12.17 -7.94
N GLY A 467 38.94 11.10 -7.26
CA GLY A 467 39.03 10.98 -5.79
C GLY A 467 39.27 9.55 -5.34
N SER A 468 39.70 9.40 -4.08
CA SER A 468 39.82 8.09 -3.42
C SER A 468 38.56 7.80 -2.62
N TYR A 469 38.00 6.61 -2.78
CA TYR A 469 36.77 6.14 -2.14
C TYR A 469 37.02 4.77 -1.50
N VAL A 470 36.37 4.48 -0.39
CA VAL A 470 36.23 3.13 0.13
C VAL A 470 34.84 2.63 -0.28
N VAL A 471 34.79 1.59 -1.07
CA VAL A 471 33.54 0.94 -1.51
C VAL A 471 33.39 -0.37 -0.80
N SER A 472 32.36 -0.52 0.03
CA SER A 472 32.07 -1.79 0.70
C SER A 472 31.09 -2.62 -0.13
N VAL A 473 31.50 -3.84 -0.51
CA VAL A 473 30.68 -4.80 -1.24
C VAL A 473 30.60 -6.07 -0.40
N ASN A 474 29.39 -6.44 0.01
CA ASN A 474 29.13 -7.61 0.83
C ASN A 474 29.99 -7.68 2.13
N GLY A 475 30.24 -6.52 2.75
CA GLY A 475 31.02 -6.42 3.99
C GLY A 475 32.55 -6.41 3.80
N THR A 476 33.03 -6.42 2.55
CA THR A 476 34.47 -6.28 2.21
C THR A 476 34.74 -4.89 1.68
N ASP A 477 35.71 -4.18 2.27
CA ASP A 477 36.09 -2.83 1.87
C ASP A 477 37.14 -2.83 0.77
N TYR A 478 36.87 -2.05 -0.28
CA TYR A 478 37.74 -1.85 -1.43
C TYR A 478 38.16 -0.38 -1.51
N ASN A 479 39.46 -0.11 -1.53
CA ASN A 479 39.98 1.22 -1.81
C ASN A 479 39.95 1.50 -3.31
N VAL A 480 39.11 2.43 -3.75
CA VAL A 480 38.90 2.77 -5.15
C VAL A 480 39.40 4.20 -5.39
N VAL A 481 40.34 4.37 -6.32
CA VAL A 481 40.81 5.67 -6.78
C VAL A 481 40.31 5.87 -8.19
N SER A 482 39.49 6.91 -8.43
CA SER A 482 38.99 7.27 -9.75
C SER A 482 39.77 8.45 -10.34
N GLY A 483 40.13 8.35 -11.63
CA GLY A 483 40.64 9.45 -12.42
C GLY A 483 39.55 10.40 -12.93
N PRO A 484 39.88 11.48 -13.66
CA PRO A 484 38.92 12.38 -14.27
C PRO A 484 38.04 11.67 -15.29
N SER A 485 36.76 12.01 -15.33
CA SER A 485 35.72 11.35 -16.14
C SER A 485 35.88 11.66 -17.65
N GLY A 486 35.91 10.60 -18.49
CA GLY A 486 35.81 10.57 -19.94
C GLY A 486 35.05 9.30 -20.39
N GLU A 487 35.02 8.99 -21.68
CA GLU A 487 34.36 7.77 -22.19
C GLU A 487 34.96 6.46 -21.61
N THR A 488 36.17 6.54 -21.07
CA THR A 488 36.82 5.47 -20.31
C THR A 488 37.42 6.07 -19.04
N MET A 489 37.21 5.43 -17.90
CA MET A 489 37.74 5.81 -16.59
C MET A 489 38.69 4.71 -16.09
N SER A 490 39.91 5.10 -15.67
CA SER A 490 40.80 4.17 -14.95
C SER A 490 40.41 4.15 -13.48
N VAL A 491 40.10 2.96 -12.96
CA VAL A 491 39.72 2.73 -11.54
C VAL A 491 40.74 1.78 -10.97
N ASN A 492 41.41 2.19 -9.90
CA ASN A 492 42.30 1.33 -9.14
C ASN A 492 41.56 0.76 -7.93
N VAL A 493 41.50 -0.56 -7.81
CA VAL A 493 40.88 -1.27 -6.69
C VAL A 493 41.94 -2.10 -5.98
N ASN A 494 42.28 -1.76 -4.76
CA ASN A 494 43.30 -2.41 -3.94
C ASN A 494 44.66 -2.58 -4.67
N GLY A 495 45.07 -1.56 -5.44
CA GLY A 495 46.35 -1.56 -6.15
C GLY A 495 46.31 -2.16 -7.57
N VAL A 496 45.18 -2.69 -8.02
CA VAL A 496 44.98 -3.24 -9.37
C VAL A 496 44.20 -2.23 -10.19
N ALA A 497 44.79 -1.86 -11.37
CA ALA A 497 44.15 -0.91 -12.29
C ALA A 497 43.13 -1.60 -13.21
N TYR A 498 41.93 -1.08 -13.25
CA TYR A 498 40.84 -1.49 -14.15
C TYR A 498 40.46 -0.35 -15.10
N ASN A 499 40.32 -0.62 -16.38
CA ASN A 499 39.73 0.33 -17.32
C ASN A 499 38.24 0.07 -17.44
N VAL A 500 37.44 0.99 -16.92
CA VAL A 500 35.97 0.92 -16.93
C VAL A 500 35.47 1.79 -18.10
N ALA A 501 34.81 1.15 -19.07
CA ALA A 501 34.16 1.86 -20.19
C ALA A 501 32.63 1.91 -19.89
N PHE A 502 32.06 3.09 -20.02
CA PHE A 502 30.62 3.26 -19.95
C PHE A 502 30.02 2.98 -21.32
N LYS A 503 29.18 1.93 -21.43
CA LYS A 503 28.38 1.65 -22.63
C LYS A 503 26.91 1.84 -22.32
N ALA A 504 26.19 2.44 -23.27
CA ALA A 504 24.71 2.51 -23.17
C ALA A 504 24.10 1.10 -23.14
N PRO A 505 23.00 0.86 -22.40
CA PRO A 505 22.36 -0.45 -22.33
C PRO A 505 21.84 -0.86 -23.71
N GLY A 506 22.29 -2.02 -24.23
CA GLY A 506 21.72 -2.55 -25.49
C GLY A 506 22.62 -3.40 -26.40
N SER A 507 23.64 -4.09 -25.91
CA SER A 507 24.35 -5.07 -26.75
C SER A 507 24.73 -6.32 -25.95
N ALA A 508 23.95 -7.39 -26.12
CA ALA A 508 24.25 -8.72 -25.60
C ALA A 508 25.27 -9.45 -26.50
N PRO A 509 26.18 -10.25 -25.94
CA PRO A 509 27.04 -11.11 -26.74
C PRO A 509 26.29 -12.37 -27.23
N SER A 510 26.55 -12.73 -28.47
CA SER A 510 26.07 -13.93 -29.16
C SER A 510 26.54 -15.21 -28.45
N ALA A 511 25.61 -16.15 -28.25
CA ALA A 511 25.88 -17.47 -27.67
C ALA A 511 26.36 -18.47 -28.73
N ALA A 512 27.33 -19.29 -28.35
CA ALA A 512 27.79 -20.43 -29.12
C ALA A 512 26.87 -21.67 -28.93
N PRO A 513 26.79 -22.61 -29.89
CA PRO A 513 25.73 -23.63 -29.92
C PRO A 513 25.98 -24.78 -28.94
N ALA A 514 24.89 -25.22 -28.27
CA ALA A 514 24.87 -26.36 -27.36
C ALA A 514 24.53 -27.67 -28.10
N ALA A 515 25.15 -28.75 -27.64
CA ALA A 515 24.91 -30.11 -28.11
C ALA A 515 23.58 -30.68 -27.62
N ALA A 516 22.95 -31.49 -28.47
CA ALA A 516 21.64 -32.12 -28.22
C ALA A 516 21.70 -33.23 -27.16
N SER A 517 20.74 -33.25 -26.26
CA SER A 517 20.37 -34.43 -25.48
C SER A 517 18.91 -34.37 -25.03
N THR A 518 18.21 -35.48 -25.19
CA THR A 518 16.90 -35.96 -24.69
C THR A 518 15.95 -34.91 -24.08
N SER A 519 14.76 -34.84 -24.63
CA SER A 519 13.70 -33.83 -24.44
C SER A 519 13.23 -33.66 -22.98
N SER A 520 13.91 -32.83 -22.22
CA SER A 520 13.34 -32.19 -21.03
C SER A 520 12.84 -30.79 -21.39
N VAL A 521 11.68 -30.43 -20.86
CA VAL A 521 11.09 -29.08 -21.04
C VAL A 521 11.46 -28.24 -19.82
N THR A 522 12.14 -27.12 -20.06
CA THR A 522 12.45 -26.17 -18.98
C THR A 522 11.23 -25.33 -18.63
N LEU A 523 10.86 -25.32 -17.36
CA LEU A 523 9.83 -24.45 -16.80
C LEU A 523 10.50 -23.18 -16.30
N ALA A 524 10.26 -22.05 -16.98
CA ALA A 524 10.81 -20.75 -16.63
C ALA A 524 9.83 -19.92 -15.79
N ALA A 525 10.36 -19.03 -14.97
CA ALA A 525 9.57 -18.08 -14.20
C ALA A 525 8.77 -17.16 -15.14
N PRO A 526 7.45 -17.10 -15.02
CA PRO A 526 6.64 -16.21 -15.85
C PRO A 526 6.85 -14.74 -15.50
N VAL A 527 7.25 -14.44 -14.27
CA VAL A 527 7.50 -13.10 -13.73
C VAL A 527 8.57 -13.16 -12.64
N ALA A 528 9.19 -12.02 -12.33
CA ALA A 528 10.10 -11.90 -11.19
C ALA A 528 9.31 -11.90 -9.87
N GLY A 529 9.93 -12.41 -8.79
CA GLY A 529 9.28 -12.50 -7.49
C GLY A 529 10.06 -13.37 -6.51
N THR A 530 9.38 -13.84 -5.47
CA THR A 530 9.94 -14.78 -4.49
C THR A 530 9.24 -16.13 -4.60
N LEU A 531 9.99 -17.22 -4.70
CA LEU A 531 9.42 -18.57 -4.65
C LEU A 531 8.87 -18.85 -3.24
N LEU A 532 7.54 -19.01 -3.12
CA LEU A 532 6.89 -19.27 -1.82
C LEU A 532 7.03 -20.74 -1.41
N LYS A 533 6.62 -21.64 -2.28
CA LYS A 533 6.69 -23.09 -2.01
C LYS A 533 6.60 -23.92 -3.29
N HIS A 534 7.09 -25.14 -3.22
CA HIS A 534 6.75 -26.21 -4.16
C HIS A 534 5.38 -26.82 -3.75
N VAL A 535 4.49 -26.99 -4.69
CA VAL A 535 3.14 -27.57 -4.48
C VAL A 535 3.17 -29.08 -4.55
N VAL A 536 4.15 -29.62 -5.28
CA VAL A 536 4.42 -31.06 -5.40
C VAL A 536 5.84 -31.37 -4.96
N PRO A 537 6.13 -32.58 -4.46
CA PRO A 537 7.49 -33.00 -4.14
C PRO A 537 8.40 -33.01 -5.38
N ASN A 538 9.70 -32.81 -5.19
CA ASN A 538 10.70 -32.93 -6.25
C ASN A 538 10.73 -34.36 -6.81
N GLY A 539 10.72 -34.53 -8.14
CA GLY A 539 10.67 -35.83 -8.80
C GLY A 539 9.26 -36.38 -9.01
N SER A 540 8.21 -35.67 -8.58
CA SER A 540 6.81 -36.12 -8.79
C SER A 540 6.42 -36.04 -10.27
N GLU A 541 5.63 -37.03 -10.71
CA GLU A 541 4.96 -36.99 -11.99
C GLU A 541 3.89 -35.87 -12.00
N VAL A 542 3.93 -35.00 -12.99
CA VAL A 542 2.99 -33.91 -13.18
C VAL A 542 2.39 -33.95 -14.59
N THR A 543 1.17 -33.42 -14.70
CA THR A 543 0.49 -33.24 -15.99
C THR A 543 0.52 -31.78 -16.42
N SER A 544 0.55 -31.55 -17.73
CA SER A 544 0.47 -30.20 -18.28
C SER A 544 -0.74 -29.44 -17.73
N GLY A 545 -0.52 -28.20 -17.24
CA GLY A 545 -1.55 -27.39 -16.57
C GLY A 545 -1.64 -27.59 -15.06
N GLN A 546 -1.00 -28.61 -14.48
CA GLN A 546 -0.96 -28.81 -13.02
C GLN A 546 -0.08 -27.77 -12.35
N THR A 547 -0.54 -27.17 -11.24
CA THR A 547 0.25 -26.24 -10.44
C THR A 547 1.37 -26.98 -9.72
N VAL A 548 2.63 -26.57 -9.94
CA VAL A 548 3.83 -27.22 -9.39
C VAL A 548 4.54 -26.37 -8.33
N MET A 549 4.39 -25.05 -8.39
CA MET A 549 4.93 -24.14 -7.38
C MET A 549 4.11 -22.85 -7.30
N LEU A 550 4.29 -22.11 -6.20
CA LEU A 550 3.72 -20.77 -6.00
C LEU A 550 4.85 -19.77 -5.86
N ILE A 551 4.73 -18.65 -6.57
CA ILE A 551 5.62 -17.49 -6.44
C ILE A 551 4.82 -16.30 -5.92
N GLU A 552 5.44 -15.47 -5.09
CA GLU A 552 4.92 -14.16 -4.74
C GLU A 552 5.54 -13.14 -5.67
N SER A 553 4.70 -12.46 -6.44
CA SER A 553 5.08 -11.32 -7.25
C SER A 553 4.07 -10.20 -7.00
N MET A 554 4.54 -8.97 -6.86
CA MET A 554 3.67 -7.80 -6.68
C MET A 554 2.75 -7.92 -5.42
N LYS A 555 3.22 -8.61 -4.37
CA LYS A 555 2.46 -8.95 -3.14
C LYS A 555 1.28 -9.90 -3.39
N MET A 556 1.26 -10.59 -4.52
CA MET A 556 0.20 -11.51 -4.93
C MET A 556 0.79 -12.89 -5.20
N GLU A 557 0.02 -13.95 -4.91
CA GLU A 557 0.44 -15.33 -5.16
C GLU A 557 0.12 -15.74 -6.60
N LEU A 558 1.11 -16.26 -7.31
CA LEU A 558 0.99 -16.72 -8.67
C LEU A 558 1.30 -18.21 -8.77
N GLU A 559 0.40 -18.93 -9.43
CA GLU A 559 0.59 -20.35 -9.76
C GLU A 559 1.53 -20.50 -10.96
N VAL A 560 2.60 -21.29 -10.77
CA VAL A 560 3.42 -21.77 -11.89
C VAL A 560 2.98 -23.18 -12.23
N LYS A 561 2.49 -23.34 -13.45
CA LYS A 561 1.91 -24.61 -13.95
C LYS A 561 2.91 -25.34 -14.84
N ALA A 562 2.89 -26.66 -14.74
CA ALA A 562 3.66 -27.53 -15.62
C ALA A 562 3.28 -27.28 -17.09
N THR A 563 4.29 -27.19 -17.95
CA THR A 563 4.12 -26.99 -19.41
C THR A 563 4.19 -28.28 -20.22
N ALA A 564 4.51 -29.40 -19.55
CA ALA A 564 4.59 -30.74 -20.14
C ALA A 564 4.19 -31.79 -19.10
N ASN A 565 4.04 -33.05 -19.54
CA ASN A 565 3.86 -34.19 -18.67
C ASN A 565 5.21 -34.82 -18.34
N GLY A 566 5.39 -35.35 -17.13
CA GLY A 566 6.58 -36.06 -16.70
C GLY A 566 7.07 -35.68 -15.31
N PRO A 567 8.18 -36.26 -14.83
CA PRO A 567 8.75 -35.92 -13.51
C PRO A 567 9.25 -34.46 -13.50
N VAL A 568 8.94 -33.71 -12.43
CA VAL A 568 9.39 -32.33 -12.24
C VAL A 568 10.62 -32.29 -11.33
N HIS A 569 11.70 -31.62 -11.80
CA HIS A 569 12.92 -31.42 -11.03
C HIS A 569 13.15 -29.93 -10.80
N PHE A 570 13.08 -29.48 -9.53
CA PHE A 570 13.21 -28.07 -9.17
C PHE A 570 14.66 -27.61 -9.13
N ALA A 571 14.93 -26.45 -9.72
CA ALA A 571 16.23 -25.77 -9.72
C ALA A 571 16.37 -24.71 -8.61
N VAL A 572 15.27 -24.28 -8.02
CA VAL A 572 15.21 -23.15 -7.04
C VAL A 572 14.53 -23.61 -5.77
N GLN A 573 14.99 -23.11 -4.63
CA GLN A 573 14.42 -23.44 -3.32
C GLN A 573 13.39 -22.40 -2.86
N PRO A 574 12.38 -22.77 -2.06
CA PRO A 574 11.47 -21.82 -1.42
C PRO A 574 12.23 -20.72 -0.65
N GLY A 575 11.77 -19.48 -0.77
CA GLY A 575 12.42 -18.29 -0.21
C GLY A 575 13.40 -17.60 -1.14
N SER A 576 13.77 -18.21 -2.28
CA SER A 576 14.69 -17.60 -3.25
C SER A 576 14.02 -16.48 -4.03
N GLN A 577 14.77 -15.40 -4.29
CA GLN A 577 14.40 -14.40 -5.29
C GLN A 577 14.61 -14.98 -6.68
N ILE A 578 13.63 -14.77 -7.56
CA ILE A 578 13.65 -15.25 -8.95
C ILE A 578 13.45 -14.09 -9.91
N SER A 579 14.13 -14.15 -11.04
CA SER A 579 13.97 -13.19 -12.14
C SER A 579 13.01 -13.72 -13.21
N ALA A 580 12.34 -12.85 -13.94
CA ALA A 580 11.50 -13.25 -15.08
C ALA A 580 12.35 -14.02 -16.12
N GLY A 581 11.81 -15.14 -16.61
CA GLY A 581 12.53 -16.03 -17.52
C GLY A 581 13.58 -16.96 -16.87
N GLN A 582 13.85 -16.83 -15.59
CA GLN A 582 14.79 -17.72 -14.88
C GLN A 582 14.28 -19.17 -14.89
N PRO A 583 15.14 -20.17 -15.19
CA PRO A 583 14.78 -21.58 -15.07
C PRO A 583 14.41 -21.94 -13.63
N LEU A 584 13.21 -22.48 -13.41
CA LEU A 584 12.69 -22.88 -12.11
C LEU A 584 12.71 -24.39 -11.90
N ALA A 585 12.44 -25.14 -12.97
CA ALA A 585 12.38 -26.60 -12.97
C ALA A 585 12.59 -27.15 -14.39
N THR A 586 12.86 -28.43 -14.46
CA THR A 586 12.76 -29.23 -15.70
C THR A 586 11.66 -30.27 -15.55
N ILE A 587 10.92 -30.55 -16.63
CA ILE A 587 9.88 -31.56 -16.68
C ILE A 587 10.24 -32.58 -17.74
N GLY A 588 10.26 -33.88 -17.37
CA GLY A 588 10.73 -34.97 -18.24
C GLY A 588 12.26 -35.08 -18.26
N GLY A 589 12.80 -36.27 -18.61
CA GLY A 589 14.23 -36.55 -18.66
C GLY A 589 14.84 -36.92 -17.31
N SER A 590 16.01 -37.57 -17.33
CA SER A 590 16.75 -37.97 -16.11
C SER A 590 17.51 -36.79 -15.51
N GLY A 591 16.86 -36.05 -14.65
CA GLY A 591 17.28 -35.28 -13.50
C GLY A 591 18.59 -34.49 -13.45
N THR A 592 19.05 -33.79 -14.50
CA THR A 592 20.12 -32.80 -14.37
C THR A 592 19.66 -31.42 -14.84
N VAL A 593 19.45 -30.52 -13.87
CA VAL A 593 19.16 -29.11 -14.14
C VAL A 593 20.48 -28.38 -14.38
N PRO A 594 20.63 -27.57 -15.44
CA PRO A 594 21.80 -26.70 -15.58
C PRO A 594 21.83 -25.72 -14.39
N ALA A 595 22.95 -25.70 -13.64
CA ALA A 595 23.16 -24.73 -12.58
C ALA A 595 23.17 -23.32 -13.16
N ALA A 596 22.43 -22.38 -12.53
CA ALA A 596 22.54 -20.98 -12.85
C ALA A 596 24.00 -20.53 -12.62
N ALA A 597 24.58 -19.87 -13.61
CA ALA A 597 25.90 -19.25 -13.46
C ALA A 597 25.86 -18.15 -12.38
N PRO A 598 26.96 -17.95 -11.62
CA PRO A 598 27.05 -17.05 -10.49
C PRO A 598 26.86 -15.58 -10.86
#